data_be44e70e9b49839a5af0323dfb830437
#
_entry.id   be44e70e9b49839a5af0323dfb830437
#
_cell.length_a   1.000
_cell.length_b   1.000
_cell.length_c   1.000
_cell.angle_alpha   90.00
_cell.angle_beta   90.00
_cell.angle_gamma   90.00
#
_symmetry.space_group_name_H-M   'P 1'
#
loop_
_entity.id
_entity.type
_entity.pdbx_description
1 polymer ?
#
loop_
_entity_poly.entity_id
_entity_poly.type
_entity_poly.pdbx_seq_one_letter_code
_entity_poly.pdbx_strand_id
1 'polypeptide(L)'
;MRIRLARQFAMLLAASGIAGLLSAGAQDGVSTNGSGSRAQTVIEAEQEKAKHLVPQEPPRGEWKFDHIQKNILDRIFNSNGPSLKFGGIPTGGGFSLGPQYTRQDLLADQLTWNTYFAGSTRKWYGGGSSFDFHDLLNGHLELIADGGYQNSASVWYFGEGPDSSKSNKTDFNREFTTTHFSALGHFFDQKLTVGYTVGGLLVHVGPGDLSGTPTTEKLFNGTNTPGLVQQSNFITGTTTIQVDLSRVGFSNPEGLQLEADDSQFFDQSGLQANFHLLETQATYYLPLTNGMRTLIFRLRNETAFAEDNQVVPFYLQPTLGGPDDLRGYDRYRFYGDGNSVATAEYRWSVSQTLEMAVFGEGGNVYQRPGLIGFRDVRGDGGVGFRIKNKQATVMRLDVGVSPEGVHVWFVFNDVVGKLSRIF
;
A
#
# COMPACT_ATOMS: atom_id res chain seq x y z
N MET A 1 -28.92 9.74 -9.46
CA MET A 1 -27.74 9.07 -8.92
C MET A 1 -26.55 9.05 -9.90
N ARG A 2 -26.65 8.50 -11.14
CA ARG A 2 -25.53 8.42 -12.12
C ARG A 2 -24.87 9.77 -12.50
N ILE A 3 -25.58 10.89 -12.48
CA ILE A 3 -25.06 12.21 -12.86
C ILE A 3 -24.27 12.90 -11.73
N ARG A 4 -24.51 12.56 -10.46
CA ARG A 4 -23.77 13.11 -9.32
C ARG A 4 -22.38 12.43 -9.15
N LEU A 5 -22.27 11.13 -9.40
CA LEU A 5 -20.99 10.41 -9.36
C LEU A 5 -20.00 10.94 -10.42
N ALA A 6 -20.47 11.18 -11.66
CA ALA A 6 -19.61 11.73 -12.72
C ALA A 6 -19.08 13.14 -12.40
N ARG A 7 -19.85 13.96 -11.68
CA ARG A 7 -19.41 15.28 -11.23
C ARG A 7 -18.41 15.22 -10.06
N GLN A 8 -18.53 14.23 -9.17
CA GLN A 8 -17.57 14.03 -8.08
C GLN A 8 -16.24 13.46 -8.57
N PHE A 9 -16.26 12.56 -9.56
CA PHE A 9 -15.06 12.07 -10.21
C PHE A 9 -14.29 13.18 -10.94
N ALA A 10 -15.02 14.10 -11.61
CA ALA A 10 -14.42 15.27 -12.25
C ALA A 10 -13.87 16.31 -11.24
N MET A 11 -14.44 16.41 -10.03
CA MET A 11 -13.92 17.29 -8.99
C MET A 11 -12.68 16.73 -8.28
N LEU A 12 -12.57 15.41 -8.12
CA LEU A 12 -11.37 14.79 -7.54
C LEU A 12 -10.16 14.85 -8.48
N LEU A 13 -10.37 14.71 -9.78
CA LEU A 13 -9.33 14.95 -10.81
C LEU A 13 -8.96 16.44 -10.94
N ALA A 14 -9.87 17.36 -10.63
CA ALA A 14 -9.61 18.81 -10.67
C ALA A 14 -8.92 19.33 -9.39
N ALA A 15 -9.03 18.64 -8.25
CA ALA A 15 -8.34 19.00 -7.02
C ALA A 15 -6.86 18.58 -7.03
N SER A 16 -6.44 17.67 -7.93
CA SER A 16 -5.04 17.36 -8.23
C SER A 16 -4.42 18.38 -9.18
N GLY A 17 -4.62 19.67 -8.94
CA GLY A 17 -4.08 20.80 -9.70
C GLY A 17 -2.57 20.97 -9.61
N ILE A 18 -1.80 19.97 -10.05
CA ILE A 18 -0.35 20.04 -10.34
C ILE A 18 -0.12 20.11 -11.86
N ALA A 19 -1.03 20.67 -12.61
CA ALA A 19 -0.85 20.91 -14.06
C ALA A 19 -0.41 22.34 -14.40
N GLY A 20 0.30 23.02 -13.51
CA GLY A 20 0.63 24.43 -13.70
C GLY A 20 2.04 24.90 -13.37
N LEU A 21 3.07 24.06 -13.56
CA LEU A 21 4.47 24.50 -13.34
C LEU A 21 5.49 23.80 -14.27
N LEU A 22 5.24 23.81 -15.56
CA LEU A 22 6.25 23.49 -16.57
C LEU A 22 5.99 24.30 -17.86
N SER A 23 6.10 25.64 -17.73
CA SER A 23 6.36 26.51 -18.87
C SER A 23 7.32 27.62 -18.42
N ALA A 24 8.60 27.30 -18.33
CA ALA A 24 9.66 28.29 -18.30
C ALA A 24 10.27 28.31 -19.69
N GLY A 25 10.09 29.44 -20.34
CA GLY A 25 10.34 29.71 -21.74
C GLY A 25 11.78 29.51 -22.18
N ALA A 26 11.88 29.06 -23.40
CA ALA A 26 13.04 29.29 -24.24
C ALA A 26 13.09 30.79 -24.60
N GLN A 27 14.14 31.46 -24.17
CA GLN A 27 14.55 32.73 -24.79
C GLN A 27 15.72 32.43 -25.67
N ASP A 28 15.46 32.55 -26.97
CA ASP A 28 16.50 32.73 -27.99
C ASP A 28 17.19 34.08 -27.82
N GLY A 29 18.49 34.03 -27.99
CA GLY A 29 19.20 35.25 -28.36
C GLY A 29 20.61 35.36 -27.84
N VAL A 30 21.48 35.31 -28.77
CA VAL A 30 22.81 35.93 -28.90
C VAL A 30 23.98 34.98 -29.05
N SER A 31 24.40 34.88 -30.30
CA SER A 31 25.66 34.43 -30.80
C SER A 31 26.81 35.28 -30.24
N THR A 32 27.81 34.64 -29.62
CA THR A 32 29.18 35.13 -29.63
C THR A 32 30.16 33.97 -29.70
N ASN A 33 31.07 34.10 -30.63
CA ASN A 33 32.17 33.19 -30.95
C ASN A 33 33.08 32.89 -29.74
N GLY A 34 33.52 31.63 -29.63
CA GLY A 34 34.77 31.23 -28.98
C GLY A 34 34.66 30.74 -27.56
N SER A 35 34.77 29.44 -27.43
CA SER A 35 34.97 28.57 -26.28
C SER A 35 33.77 27.61 -26.11
N GLY A 36 34.08 26.33 -26.04
CA GLY A 36 33.06 25.26 -25.90
C GLY A 36 32.08 25.57 -24.79
N SER A 37 30.79 25.43 -25.09
CA SER A 37 29.71 25.67 -24.15
C SER A 37 30.00 24.93 -22.84
N ARG A 38 29.74 25.57 -21.70
CA ARG A 38 29.87 24.95 -20.36
C ARG A 38 29.18 23.58 -20.28
N ALA A 39 28.14 23.37 -21.09
CA ALA A 39 27.49 22.08 -21.28
C ALA A 39 28.41 21.08 -22.01
N GLN A 40 29.17 21.50 -23.01
CA GLN A 40 30.13 20.63 -23.71
C GLN A 40 31.29 20.22 -22.83
N THR A 41 31.84 21.14 -22.05
CA THR A 41 32.92 20.83 -21.08
C THR A 41 32.45 19.90 -19.97
N VAL A 42 31.19 19.98 -19.54
CA VAL A 42 30.60 19.03 -18.58
C VAL A 42 30.41 17.65 -19.22
N ILE A 43 29.90 17.58 -20.45
CA ILE A 43 29.71 16.32 -21.18
C ILE A 43 31.09 15.67 -21.48
N GLU A 44 32.08 16.42 -21.88
CA GLU A 44 33.45 15.91 -22.10
C GLU A 44 34.10 15.44 -20.81
N ALA A 45 33.91 16.14 -19.69
CA ALA A 45 34.37 15.72 -18.37
C ALA A 45 33.64 14.46 -17.86
N GLU A 46 32.35 14.31 -18.15
CA GLU A 46 31.59 13.10 -17.82
C GLU A 46 32.03 11.92 -18.72
N GLN A 47 32.26 12.13 -20.00
CA GLN A 47 32.76 11.10 -20.90
C GLN A 47 34.19 10.67 -20.53
N GLU A 48 35.04 11.58 -20.10
CA GLU A 48 36.39 11.28 -19.63
C GLU A 48 36.34 10.51 -18.31
N LYS A 49 35.49 10.90 -17.37
CA LYS A 49 35.20 10.12 -16.14
C LYS A 49 34.67 8.74 -16.45
N ALA A 50 33.79 8.62 -17.44
CA ALA A 50 33.20 7.33 -17.84
C ALA A 50 34.28 6.37 -18.40
N LYS A 51 35.33 6.87 -19.07
CA LYS A 51 36.45 6.06 -19.54
C LYS A 51 37.36 5.52 -18.43
N HIS A 52 37.37 6.19 -17.27
CA HIS A 52 38.13 5.79 -16.09
C HIS A 52 37.28 5.12 -14.99
N LEU A 53 36.00 4.87 -15.23
CA LEU A 53 35.16 4.05 -14.34
C LEU A 53 35.65 2.62 -14.39
N VAL A 54 36.52 2.27 -13.45
CA VAL A 54 36.78 0.88 -13.11
C VAL A 54 35.50 0.34 -12.48
N PRO A 55 34.97 -0.82 -12.91
CA PRO A 55 33.86 -1.45 -12.22
C PRO A 55 34.21 -1.53 -10.73
N GLN A 56 33.40 -0.88 -9.89
CA GLN A 56 33.61 -0.97 -8.44
C GLN A 56 33.54 -2.44 -8.07
N GLU A 57 34.63 -2.99 -7.57
CA GLU A 57 34.58 -4.30 -6.92
C GLU A 57 33.61 -4.16 -5.75
N PRO A 58 32.57 -5.02 -5.67
CA PRO A 58 31.60 -4.95 -4.60
C PRO A 58 32.33 -5.05 -3.25
N PRO A 59 31.95 -4.27 -2.25
CA PRO A 59 32.54 -4.34 -0.91
C PRO A 59 32.52 -5.78 -0.41
N ARG A 60 33.56 -6.21 0.32
CA ARG A 60 33.73 -7.62 0.78
C ARG A 60 32.50 -8.20 1.53
N GLY A 61 31.57 -7.35 2.00
CA GLY A 61 30.29 -7.76 2.59
C GLY A 61 29.20 -8.04 1.56
N GLU A 62 29.21 -7.40 0.40
CA GLU A 62 28.20 -7.50 -0.65
C GLU A 62 28.16 -8.90 -1.28
N TRP A 63 29.33 -9.53 -1.47
CA TRP A 63 29.43 -10.92 -1.94
C TRP A 63 28.71 -11.92 -1.02
N LYS A 64 28.79 -11.74 0.29
CA LYS A 64 28.03 -12.58 1.25
C LYS A 64 26.53 -12.30 1.17
N PHE A 65 26.14 -11.06 0.96
CA PHE A 65 24.74 -10.66 0.79
C PHE A 65 24.16 -11.20 -0.53
N ASP A 66 24.90 -11.09 -1.64
CA ASP A 66 24.50 -11.66 -2.94
C ASP A 66 24.35 -13.18 -2.88
N HIS A 67 25.22 -13.85 -2.13
CA HIS A 67 25.14 -15.30 -1.94
C HIS A 67 23.92 -15.70 -1.08
N ILE A 68 23.62 -14.94 -0.04
CA ILE A 68 22.42 -15.11 0.78
C ILE A 68 21.17 -14.83 -0.07
N GLN A 69 21.19 -13.77 -0.87
CA GLN A 69 20.08 -13.41 -1.75
C GLN A 69 19.80 -14.51 -2.78
N LYS A 70 20.77 -14.91 -3.58
CA LYS A 70 20.58 -15.91 -4.64
C LYS A 70 20.25 -17.31 -4.13
N ASN A 71 20.82 -17.72 -3.00
CA ASN A 71 20.65 -19.10 -2.53
C ASN A 71 19.56 -19.26 -1.46
N ILE A 72 19.21 -18.21 -0.74
CA ILE A 72 18.24 -18.29 0.35
C ILE A 72 16.98 -17.51 0.00
N LEU A 73 17.09 -16.22 -0.35
CA LEU A 73 15.91 -15.39 -0.60
C LEU A 73 15.17 -15.83 -1.87
N ASP A 74 15.88 -16.12 -2.97
CA ASP A 74 15.22 -16.59 -4.21
C ASP A 74 14.52 -17.94 -4.01
N ARG A 75 15.10 -18.85 -3.21
CA ARG A 75 14.43 -20.12 -2.87
C ARG A 75 13.25 -19.95 -1.95
N ILE A 76 13.28 -18.96 -1.06
CA ILE A 76 12.20 -18.71 -0.10
C ILE A 76 11.03 -17.98 -0.77
N PHE A 77 11.31 -17.01 -1.66
CA PHE A 77 10.28 -16.11 -2.20
C PHE A 77 9.83 -16.44 -3.63
N ASN A 78 10.62 -17.18 -4.41
CA ASN A 78 10.35 -17.44 -5.84
C ASN A 78 10.36 -18.95 -6.19
N SER A 79 10.18 -19.85 -5.22
CA SER A 79 10.21 -21.28 -5.53
C SER A 79 8.91 -21.77 -6.15
N ASN A 80 9.01 -22.48 -7.27
CA ASN A 80 7.94 -23.34 -7.75
C ASN A 80 7.93 -24.61 -6.88
N GLY A 81 6.89 -24.78 -6.05
CA GLY A 81 6.78 -25.87 -5.07
C GLY A 81 6.67 -25.40 -3.63
N PRO A 82 7.03 -26.24 -2.67
CA PRO A 82 6.98 -25.91 -1.24
C PRO A 82 7.97 -24.81 -0.87
N SER A 83 7.53 -23.83 -0.09
CA SER A 83 8.33 -22.70 0.39
C SER A 83 7.85 -22.20 1.75
N LEU A 84 8.49 -21.19 2.28
CA LEU A 84 8.08 -20.50 3.50
C LEU A 84 7.48 -19.13 3.14
N LYS A 85 6.30 -18.86 3.67
CA LYS A 85 5.65 -17.57 3.64
C LYS A 85 6.14 -16.74 4.81
N PHE A 86 6.75 -15.58 4.52
CA PHE A 86 7.06 -14.56 5.50
C PHE A 86 6.04 -13.42 5.32
N GLY A 87 5.44 -12.92 6.39
CA GLY A 87 4.30 -12.02 6.27
C GLY A 87 3.02 -12.76 5.86
N GLY A 88 2.15 -12.10 5.07
CA GLY A 88 0.86 -12.69 4.63
C GLY A 88 -0.26 -12.62 5.67
N ILE A 89 0.02 -12.01 6.80
CA ILE A 89 -0.94 -11.56 7.80
C ILE A 89 -0.82 -10.04 7.84
N PRO A 90 -1.92 -9.28 7.93
CA PRO A 90 -1.86 -7.83 7.97
C PRO A 90 -0.85 -7.33 9.00
N THR A 91 -0.15 -6.28 8.63
CA THR A 91 0.80 -5.63 9.50
C THR A 91 0.12 -5.25 10.82
N GLY A 92 0.69 -5.61 11.96
CA GLY A 92 0.11 -5.45 13.30
C GLY A 92 0.10 -6.75 14.10
N GLY A 93 0.05 -7.88 13.42
CA GLY A 93 0.15 -9.22 14.03
C GLY A 93 1.55 -9.59 14.53
N GLY A 94 2.56 -8.75 14.32
CA GLY A 94 3.96 -9.07 14.62
C GLY A 94 4.61 -9.86 13.49
N PHE A 95 5.69 -10.59 13.81
CA PHE A 95 6.35 -11.46 12.85
C PHE A 95 5.49 -12.66 12.55
N SER A 96 5.24 -12.93 11.26
CA SER A 96 4.45 -14.07 10.80
C SER A 96 5.25 -14.99 9.88
N LEU A 97 5.01 -16.28 10.02
CA LEU A 97 5.67 -17.35 9.27
C LEU A 97 4.70 -18.50 9.05
N GLY A 98 4.85 -19.20 7.93
CA GLY A 98 4.11 -20.41 7.66
C GLY A 98 4.49 -21.12 6.37
N PRO A 99 3.92 -22.31 6.12
CA PRO A 99 4.12 -23.01 4.85
C PRO A 99 3.38 -22.34 3.71
N GLN A 100 3.99 -22.37 2.54
CA GLN A 100 3.42 -21.95 1.26
C GLN A 100 3.74 -22.99 0.20
N TYR A 101 2.81 -23.15 -0.74
CA TYR A 101 3.00 -23.93 -1.95
C TYR A 101 2.60 -23.10 -3.16
N THR A 102 3.49 -23.00 -4.14
CA THR A 102 3.25 -22.25 -5.37
C THR A 102 3.52 -23.15 -6.57
N ARG A 103 2.66 -23.13 -7.57
CA ARG A 103 2.83 -23.74 -8.88
C ARG A 103 2.58 -22.70 -9.94
N GLN A 104 3.60 -22.40 -10.74
CA GLN A 104 3.57 -21.39 -11.81
C GLN A 104 3.54 -22.00 -13.21
N ASP A 105 3.71 -23.31 -13.31
CA ASP A 105 3.88 -24.05 -14.55
C ASP A 105 2.61 -24.84 -14.97
N LEU A 106 1.44 -24.41 -14.48
CA LEU A 106 0.17 -25.04 -14.82
C LEU A 106 -0.39 -24.48 -16.12
N LEU A 107 -1.09 -25.32 -16.90
CA LEU A 107 -1.72 -24.95 -18.18
C LEU A 107 -0.76 -24.22 -19.15
N ALA A 108 0.43 -24.80 -19.37
CA ALA A 108 1.47 -24.19 -20.20
C ALA A 108 1.86 -22.78 -19.75
N ASP A 109 2.12 -22.63 -18.47
CA ASP A 109 2.53 -21.39 -17.77
C ASP A 109 1.47 -20.26 -17.76
N GLN A 110 0.21 -20.59 -18.07
CA GLN A 110 -0.89 -19.61 -18.01
C GLN A 110 -1.64 -19.59 -16.68
N LEU A 111 -1.37 -20.53 -15.78
CA LEU A 111 -2.01 -20.61 -14.49
C LEU A 111 -0.99 -20.70 -13.36
N THR A 112 -1.02 -19.74 -12.48
CA THR A 112 -0.31 -19.79 -11.19
C THR A 112 -1.30 -20.17 -10.09
N TRP A 113 -0.98 -21.25 -9.35
CA TRP A 113 -1.66 -21.61 -8.11
C TRP A 113 -0.76 -21.31 -6.93
N ASN A 114 -1.29 -20.58 -5.95
CA ASN A 114 -0.64 -20.30 -4.69
C ASN A 114 -1.57 -20.67 -3.53
N THR A 115 -1.03 -21.34 -2.52
CA THR A 115 -1.75 -21.59 -1.26
C THR A 115 -0.80 -21.44 -0.10
N TYR A 116 -1.27 -20.89 1.00
CA TYR A 116 -0.47 -20.69 2.19
C TYR A 116 -1.29 -20.76 3.47
N PHE A 117 -0.60 -21.01 4.56
CA PHE A 117 -1.07 -20.78 5.91
C PHE A 117 0.04 -20.06 6.67
N ALA A 118 -0.29 -19.10 7.53
CA ALA A 118 0.68 -18.37 8.33
C ALA A 118 0.13 -18.09 9.73
N GLY A 119 1.01 -18.11 10.71
CA GLY A 119 0.74 -17.70 12.08
C GLY A 119 1.74 -16.66 12.54
N SER A 120 1.35 -15.81 13.49
CA SER A 120 2.16 -14.71 13.97
C SER A 120 2.46 -14.78 15.45
N THR A 121 3.48 -13.99 15.87
CA THR A 121 3.88 -13.88 17.28
C THR A 121 2.81 -13.25 18.18
N ARG A 122 1.82 -12.57 17.60
CA ARG A 122 0.67 -12.01 18.34
C ARG A 122 -0.60 -12.87 18.21
N LYS A 123 -0.44 -14.16 17.94
CA LYS A 123 -1.53 -15.12 17.79
C LYS A 123 -2.49 -14.83 16.61
N TRP A 124 -2.11 -13.95 15.68
CA TRP A 124 -2.86 -13.78 14.45
C TRP A 124 -2.52 -14.94 13.54
N TYR A 125 -3.49 -15.44 12.80
CA TYR A 125 -3.28 -16.50 11.84
C TYR A 125 -4.23 -16.37 10.67
N GLY A 126 -3.86 -16.97 9.57
CA GLY A 126 -4.66 -16.97 8.37
C GLY A 126 -4.06 -17.83 7.29
N GLY A 127 -4.83 -18.03 6.25
CA GLY A 127 -4.40 -18.77 5.08
C GLY A 127 -5.35 -18.54 3.93
N GLY A 128 -4.88 -18.84 2.73
CA GLY A 128 -5.68 -18.66 1.53
C GLY A 128 -5.14 -19.45 0.37
N SER A 129 -5.92 -19.45 -0.69
CA SER A 129 -5.55 -20.04 -1.97
C SER A 129 -5.95 -19.09 -3.09
N SER A 130 -5.11 -18.96 -4.12
CA SER A 130 -5.39 -18.18 -5.31
C SER A 130 -5.03 -18.94 -6.57
N PHE A 131 -5.85 -18.77 -7.58
CA PHE A 131 -5.66 -19.23 -8.94
C PHE A 131 -5.63 -18.01 -9.84
N ASP A 132 -4.50 -17.75 -10.46
CA ASP A 132 -4.26 -16.61 -11.33
C ASP A 132 -4.02 -17.11 -12.75
N PHE A 133 -5.01 -16.87 -13.62
CA PHE A 133 -4.95 -17.14 -15.06
C PHE A 133 -4.47 -15.87 -15.76
N HIS A 134 -3.17 -15.78 -15.98
CA HIS A 134 -2.51 -14.65 -16.63
C HIS A 134 -2.27 -14.92 -18.12
N ASP A 135 -1.87 -13.88 -18.84
CA ASP A 135 -1.56 -13.93 -20.27
C ASP A 135 -2.69 -14.42 -21.21
N LEU A 136 -3.94 -14.37 -20.71
CA LEU A 136 -5.10 -14.65 -21.56
C LEU A 136 -5.26 -13.56 -22.63
N LEU A 137 -5.77 -13.94 -23.79
CA LEU A 137 -5.96 -13.03 -24.95
C LEU A 137 -4.67 -12.27 -25.31
N ASN A 138 -3.52 -12.95 -25.34
CA ASN A 138 -2.19 -12.39 -25.60
C ASN A 138 -1.78 -11.31 -24.56
N GLY A 139 -2.04 -11.56 -23.27
CA GLY A 139 -1.69 -10.66 -22.17
C GLY A 139 -2.65 -9.48 -21.96
N HIS A 140 -3.81 -9.50 -22.63
CA HIS A 140 -4.83 -8.45 -22.46
C HIS A 140 -5.85 -8.76 -21.37
N LEU A 141 -5.92 -10.00 -20.88
CA LEU A 141 -6.88 -10.42 -19.86
C LEU A 141 -6.20 -11.28 -18.80
N GLU A 142 -6.48 -10.98 -17.56
CA GLU A 142 -6.11 -11.75 -16.38
C GLU A 142 -7.39 -12.09 -15.60
N LEU A 143 -7.55 -13.36 -15.18
CA LEU A 143 -8.65 -13.82 -14.36
C LEU A 143 -8.09 -14.38 -13.06
N ILE A 144 -8.59 -13.89 -11.92
CA ILE A 144 -8.14 -14.36 -10.61
C ILE A 144 -9.32 -14.91 -9.83
N ALA A 145 -9.15 -16.08 -9.24
CA ALA A 145 -10.05 -16.63 -8.24
C ALA A 145 -9.28 -16.85 -6.95
N ASP A 146 -9.70 -16.21 -5.88
CA ASP A 146 -9.02 -16.33 -4.58
C ASP A 146 -10.01 -16.44 -3.44
N GLY A 147 -9.53 -16.98 -2.33
CA GLY A 147 -10.29 -17.03 -1.08
C GLY A 147 -9.38 -17.32 0.09
N GLY A 148 -9.78 -16.85 1.26
CA GLY A 148 -8.99 -17.03 2.45
C GLY A 148 -9.75 -16.77 3.74
N TYR A 149 -9.09 -17.13 4.83
CA TYR A 149 -9.53 -16.87 6.20
C TYR A 149 -8.42 -16.16 6.95
N GLN A 150 -8.79 -15.19 7.77
CA GLN A 150 -7.88 -14.46 8.63
C GLN A 150 -8.51 -14.21 9.99
N ASN A 151 -7.74 -14.51 11.04
CA ASN A 151 -8.05 -14.13 12.42
C ASN A 151 -7.01 -13.13 12.91
N SER A 152 -7.46 -11.94 13.31
CA SER A 152 -6.68 -10.88 13.92
C SER A 152 -7.08 -10.75 15.39
N ALA A 153 -6.41 -11.52 16.26
CA ALA A 153 -6.80 -11.70 17.65
C ALA A 153 -6.85 -10.43 18.50
N SER A 154 -6.17 -9.35 18.07
CA SER A 154 -6.11 -8.07 18.81
C SER A 154 -5.88 -6.90 17.87
N VAL A 155 -6.94 -6.33 17.36
CA VAL A 155 -6.95 -5.08 16.58
C VAL A 155 -7.23 -3.92 17.52
N TRP A 156 -6.43 -2.86 17.46
CA TRP A 156 -6.60 -1.73 18.35
C TRP A 156 -7.70 -0.79 17.87
N TYR A 157 -8.46 -0.26 18.81
CA TYR A 157 -9.48 0.76 18.59
C TYR A 157 -9.40 1.83 19.68
N PHE A 158 -9.46 3.10 19.27
CA PHE A 158 -9.33 4.26 20.15
C PHE A 158 -10.58 5.16 20.15
N GLY A 159 -11.62 4.75 19.41
CA GLY A 159 -12.78 5.57 19.08
C GLY A 159 -12.61 6.28 17.74
N GLU A 160 -13.68 6.86 17.25
CA GLU A 160 -13.73 7.57 15.98
C GLU A 160 -13.23 9.01 16.09
N GLY A 161 -12.70 9.51 14.98
CA GLY A 161 -12.34 10.91 14.75
C GLY A 161 -10.89 11.26 15.07
N PRO A 162 -10.45 12.45 14.62
CA PRO A 162 -9.08 12.92 14.75
C PRO A 162 -8.69 13.20 16.22
N ASP A 163 -9.67 13.47 17.09
CA ASP A 163 -9.48 13.79 18.50
C ASP A 163 -9.65 12.60 19.44
N SER A 164 -9.75 11.37 18.87
CA SER A 164 -9.80 10.16 19.69
C SER A 164 -8.59 10.08 20.64
N SER A 165 -8.86 9.86 21.95
CA SER A 165 -7.80 9.85 22.95
C SER A 165 -6.97 8.56 22.90
N LYS A 166 -5.65 8.68 22.99
CA LYS A 166 -4.75 7.50 23.13
C LYS A 166 -5.06 6.69 24.40
N SER A 167 -5.60 7.32 25.45
CA SER A 167 -6.01 6.64 26.69
C SER A 167 -7.23 5.73 26.51
N ASN A 168 -8.03 5.92 25.44
CA ASN A 168 -9.18 5.07 25.12
C ASN A 168 -8.80 3.79 24.38
N LYS A 169 -7.52 3.43 24.40
CA LYS A 169 -7.02 2.23 23.73
C LYS A 169 -7.74 0.98 24.22
N THR A 170 -8.37 0.30 23.31
CA THR A 170 -9.03 -1.00 23.47
C THR A 170 -8.58 -1.96 22.40
N ASP A 171 -8.93 -3.23 22.53
CA ASP A 171 -8.72 -4.21 21.46
C ASP A 171 -9.97 -5.06 21.19
N PHE A 172 -10.06 -5.57 19.97
CA PHE A 172 -11.09 -6.51 19.53
C PHE A 172 -10.48 -7.58 18.63
N ASN A 173 -11.10 -8.74 18.61
CA ASN A 173 -10.81 -9.79 17.63
C ASN A 173 -11.59 -9.52 16.36
N ARG A 174 -10.93 -9.70 15.21
CA ARG A 174 -11.54 -9.57 13.88
C ARG A 174 -11.21 -10.78 13.02
N GLU A 175 -12.24 -11.47 12.60
CA GLU A 175 -12.16 -12.61 11.69
C GLU A 175 -12.83 -12.28 10.37
N PHE A 176 -12.13 -12.51 9.28
CA PHE A 176 -12.63 -12.36 7.93
C PHE A 176 -12.48 -13.68 7.17
N THR A 177 -13.55 -14.09 6.47
CA THR A 177 -13.48 -15.08 5.40
C THR A 177 -13.87 -14.41 4.12
N THR A 178 -13.03 -14.54 3.11
CA THR A 178 -13.19 -13.85 1.83
C THR A 178 -13.16 -14.81 0.66
N THR A 179 -13.90 -14.48 -0.38
CA THR A 179 -13.82 -15.11 -1.70
C THR A 179 -13.92 -14.03 -2.76
N HIS A 180 -13.08 -14.10 -3.81
CA HIS A 180 -13.10 -13.13 -4.90
C HIS A 180 -12.94 -13.81 -6.25
N PHE A 181 -13.59 -13.20 -7.26
CA PHE A 181 -13.42 -13.50 -8.65
C PHE A 181 -13.18 -12.18 -9.39
N SER A 182 -12.00 -12.02 -9.96
CA SER A 182 -11.58 -10.79 -10.62
C SER A 182 -11.34 -11.03 -12.11
N ALA A 183 -11.72 -10.04 -12.91
CA ALA A 183 -11.34 -9.94 -14.30
C ALA A 183 -10.65 -8.60 -14.54
N LEU A 184 -9.41 -8.63 -15.00
CA LEU A 184 -8.57 -7.46 -15.25
C LEU A 184 -8.22 -7.38 -16.72
N GLY A 185 -8.56 -6.28 -17.37
CA GLY A 185 -8.17 -5.97 -18.74
C GLY A 185 -6.95 -5.05 -18.76
N HIS A 186 -5.93 -5.42 -19.56
CA HIS A 186 -4.69 -4.67 -19.70
C HIS A 186 -4.62 -4.01 -21.09
N PHE A 187 -4.39 -2.70 -21.13
CA PHE A 187 -4.39 -1.89 -22.32
C PHE A 187 -3.13 -1.03 -22.44
N PHE A 188 -2.79 -0.61 -23.65
CA PHE A 188 -1.68 0.31 -23.93
C PHE A 188 -0.34 -0.17 -23.38
N ASP A 189 0.05 -1.41 -23.71
CA ASP A 189 1.27 -2.04 -23.17
C ASP A 189 1.29 -2.09 -21.64
N GLN A 190 0.16 -2.50 -21.04
CA GLN A 190 -0.05 -2.60 -19.60
C GLN A 190 -0.02 -1.26 -18.82
N LYS A 191 -0.06 -0.12 -19.50
CA LYS A 191 -0.12 1.19 -18.87
C LYS A 191 -1.47 1.51 -18.26
N LEU A 192 -2.54 0.87 -18.72
CA LEU A 192 -3.88 1.00 -18.17
C LEU A 192 -4.40 -0.39 -17.82
N THR A 193 -4.78 -0.60 -16.57
CA THR A 193 -5.53 -1.78 -16.12
C THR A 193 -6.90 -1.33 -15.66
N VAL A 194 -7.94 -1.98 -16.16
CA VAL A 194 -9.32 -1.80 -15.72
C VAL A 194 -9.86 -3.15 -15.33
N GLY A 195 -10.44 -3.25 -14.14
CA GLY A 195 -10.93 -4.51 -13.63
C GLY A 195 -12.23 -4.42 -12.86
N TYR A 196 -12.85 -5.58 -12.72
CA TYR A 196 -13.97 -5.76 -11.83
C TYR A 196 -13.82 -7.05 -11.03
N THR A 197 -14.04 -6.93 -9.72
CA THR A 197 -13.99 -8.05 -8.77
C THR A 197 -15.36 -8.19 -8.13
N VAL A 198 -15.89 -9.40 -8.10
CA VAL A 198 -17.04 -9.76 -7.28
C VAL A 198 -16.55 -10.65 -6.15
N GLY A 199 -17.17 -10.51 -4.96
CA GLY A 199 -16.70 -11.27 -3.82
C GLY A 199 -17.75 -11.44 -2.72
N GLY A 200 -17.35 -12.19 -1.70
CA GLY A 200 -18.07 -12.35 -0.47
C GLY A 200 -17.14 -12.11 0.72
N LEU A 201 -17.66 -11.46 1.74
CA LEU A 201 -16.98 -11.19 2.99
C LEU A 201 -17.85 -11.65 4.16
N LEU A 202 -17.41 -12.67 4.88
CA LEU A 202 -18.00 -13.08 6.15
C LEU A 202 -17.19 -12.46 7.28
N VAL A 203 -17.89 -11.85 8.23
CA VAL A 203 -17.28 -11.10 9.33
C VAL A 203 -17.69 -11.68 10.66
N HIS A 204 -16.72 -11.86 11.55
CA HIS A 204 -16.95 -12.07 12.96
C HIS A 204 -16.05 -11.13 13.78
N VAL A 205 -16.67 -10.39 14.71
CA VAL A 205 -15.98 -9.51 15.64
C VAL A 205 -16.32 -9.94 17.06
N GLY A 206 -15.28 -10.11 17.87
CA GLY A 206 -15.40 -10.52 19.27
C GLY A 206 -14.42 -9.77 20.17
N PRO A 207 -14.41 -10.09 21.46
CA PRO A 207 -13.47 -9.52 22.42
C PRO A 207 -12.01 -9.76 22.00
N GLY A 208 -11.16 -8.75 22.14
CA GLY A 208 -9.72 -8.89 21.93
C GLY A 208 -9.03 -9.71 23.03
N ASP A 209 -7.83 -10.22 22.73
CA ASP A 209 -7.07 -11.16 23.59
C ASP A 209 -5.77 -10.53 24.11
N LEU A 210 -5.61 -9.19 24.08
CA LEU A 210 -4.38 -8.55 24.50
C LEU A 210 -4.39 -8.32 26.02
N SER A 211 -3.47 -9.01 26.71
CA SER A 211 -3.33 -8.86 28.17
C SER A 211 -3.04 -7.41 28.57
N GLY A 212 -3.79 -6.89 29.54
CA GLY A 212 -3.63 -5.53 30.06
C GLY A 212 -4.33 -4.44 29.24
N THR A 213 -4.99 -4.78 28.12
CA THR A 213 -5.83 -3.86 27.35
C THR A 213 -7.30 -4.19 27.55
N PRO A 214 -8.19 -3.23 27.84
CA PRO A 214 -9.62 -3.51 27.93
C PRO A 214 -10.17 -3.88 26.55
N THR A 215 -11.15 -4.79 26.49
CA THR A 215 -11.84 -5.09 25.22
C THR A 215 -12.74 -3.93 24.80
N THR A 216 -12.99 -3.79 23.52
CA THR A 216 -13.72 -2.64 22.95
C THR A 216 -15.10 -2.47 23.57
N GLU A 217 -15.81 -3.56 23.86
CA GLU A 217 -17.15 -3.56 24.46
C GLU A 217 -17.18 -2.98 25.89
N LYS A 218 -16.03 -2.85 26.56
CA LYS A 218 -15.96 -2.24 27.90
C LYS A 218 -16.01 -0.73 27.90
N LEU A 219 -15.52 -0.09 26.84
CA LEU A 219 -15.48 1.37 26.71
C LEU A 219 -16.50 1.92 25.72
N PHE A 220 -16.86 1.13 24.73
CA PHE A 220 -17.71 1.54 23.62
C PHE A 220 -18.98 0.69 23.57
N ASN A 221 -20.01 1.20 22.94
CA ASN A 221 -21.30 0.52 22.81
C ASN A 221 -21.81 0.56 21.34
N GLY A 222 -22.83 -0.23 21.02
CA GLY A 222 -23.34 -0.33 19.67
C GLY A 222 -23.96 0.96 19.10
N THR A 223 -24.27 1.95 19.94
CA THR A 223 -24.82 3.24 19.47
C THR A 223 -23.73 4.14 18.88
N ASN A 224 -22.56 4.16 19.50
CA ASN A 224 -21.43 4.99 19.05
C ASN A 224 -20.36 4.21 18.29
N THR A 225 -20.55 2.89 18.10
CA THR A 225 -19.63 2.02 17.39
C THR A 225 -20.44 1.02 16.58
N PRO A 226 -20.98 1.41 15.41
CA PRO A 226 -21.79 0.54 14.57
C PRO A 226 -21.04 -0.75 14.20
N GLY A 227 -21.70 -1.89 14.29
CA GLY A 227 -21.09 -3.20 14.02
C GLY A 227 -20.47 -3.88 15.24
N LEU A 228 -20.39 -3.23 16.41
CA LEU A 228 -19.80 -3.83 17.61
C LEU A 228 -20.64 -4.97 18.18
N VAL A 229 -21.95 -4.80 18.22
CA VAL A 229 -22.91 -5.79 18.78
C VAL A 229 -23.43 -6.75 17.72
N GLN A 230 -23.75 -6.22 16.55
CA GLN A 230 -24.24 -6.98 15.41
C GLN A 230 -23.31 -6.75 14.23
N GLN A 231 -22.80 -7.82 13.64
CA GLN A 231 -21.93 -7.76 12.46
C GLN A 231 -22.72 -8.07 11.19
N SER A 232 -22.21 -7.62 10.05
CA SER A 232 -22.74 -7.93 8.73
C SER A 232 -21.78 -8.76 7.92
N ASN A 233 -22.36 -9.67 7.14
CA ASN A 233 -21.69 -10.30 6.00
C ASN A 233 -22.04 -9.54 4.74
N PHE A 234 -21.15 -9.54 3.77
CA PHE A 234 -21.31 -8.71 2.57
C PHE A 234 -21.12 -9.53 1.30
N ILE A 235 -21.89 -9.16 0.28
CA ILE A 235 -21.49 -9.35 -1.11
C ILE A 235 -20.75 -8.09 -1.52
N THR A 236 -19.61 -8.23 -2.20
CA THR A 236 -18.79 -7.09 -2.59
C THR A 236 -18.64 -7.00 -4.11
N GLY A 237 -18.53 -5.78 -4.62
CA GLY A 237 -18.20 -5.48 -6.00
C GLY A 237 -17.17 -4.37 -6.04
N THR A 238 -16.00 -4.62 -6.62
CA THR A 238 -14.92 -3.61 -6.70
C THR A 238 -14.59 -3.31 -8.15
N THR A 239 -14.63 -2.03 -8.51
CA THR A 239 -14.10 -1.53 -9.79
C THR A 239 -12.69 -1.02 -9.55
N THR A 240 -11.72 -1.53 -10.29
CA THR A 240 -10.30 -1.15 -10.23
C THR A 240 -9.89 -0.41 -11.48
N ILE A 241 -9.19 0.71 -11.33
CA ILE A 241 -8.52 1.43 -12.41
C ILE A 241 -7.09 1.73 -11.98
N GLN A 242 -6.11 1.29 -12.76
CA GLN A 242 -4.69 1.56 -12.53
C GLN A 242 -4.07 2.16 -13.78
N VAL A 243 -3.34 3.26 -13.62
CA VAL A 243 -2.57 3.90 -14.69
C VAL A 243 -1.12 3.93 -14.29
N ASP A 244 -0.28 3.19 -15.01
CA ASP A 244 1.16 3.13 -14.77
C ASP A 244 1.92 3.81 -15.92
N LEU A 245 2.32 5.06 -15.69
CA LEU A 245 3.15 5.85 -16.60
C LEU A 245 4.62 5.85 -16.17
N SER A 246 4.98 4.99 -15.22
CA SER A 246 6.35 4.83 -14.80
C SER A 246 7.15 3.99 -15.79
N ARG A 247 8.45 4.10 -15.69
CA ARG A 247 9.41 3.26 -16.40
C ARG A 247 10.33 2.55 -15.41
N VAL A 248 10.96 1.50 -15.87
CA VAL A 248 11.98 0.79 -15.09
C VAL A 248 13.16 1.74 -14.87
N GLY A 249 13.40 2.11 -13.62
CA GLY A 249 14.55 2.92 -13.20
C GLY A 249 15.69 2.05 -12.67
N PHE A 250 16.76 2.68 -12.23
CA PHE A 250 17.93 1.96 -11.69
C PHE A 250 17.61 1.20 -10.40
N SER A 251 16.98 1.86 -9.46
CA SER A 251 16.69 1.30 -8.13
C SER A 251 15.20 1.32 -7.78
N ASN A 252 14.49 2.31 -8.24
CA ASN A 252 13.06 2.48 -8.06
C ASN A 252 12.41 2.77 -9.41
N PRO A 253 11.10 2.58 -9.58
CA PRO A 253 10.38 3.09 -10.74
C PRO A 253 10.62 4.59 -10.92
N GLU A 254 10.43 5.12 -12.12
CA GLU A 254 10.55 6.53 -12.45
C GLU A 254 9.30 7.01 -13.17
N GLY A 255 8.58 7.98 -12.62
CA GLY A 255 7.35 8.51 -13.21
C GLY A 255 6.15 8.43 -12.30
N LEU A 256 4.96 8.41 -12.88
CA LEU A 256 3.68 8.51 -12.18
C LEU A 256 2.91 7.19 -12.22
N GLN A 257 2.36 6.80 -11.08
CA GLN A 257 1.40 5.70 -10.92
C GLN A 257 0.14 6.24 -10.26
N LEU A 258 -1.03 5.90 -10.81
CA LEU A 258 -2.33 6.27 -10.29
C LEU A 258 -3.17 5.00 -10.10
N GLU A 259 -3.86 4.91 -8.98
CA GLU A 259 -4.73 3.78 -8.66
C GLU A 259 -6.04 4.31 -8.06
N ALA A 260 -7.14 3.66 -8.42
CA ALA A 260 -8.45 3.93 -7.84
C ALA A 260 -9.24 2.63 -7.77
N ASP A 261 -9.75 2.32 -6.57
CA ASP A 261 -10.65 1.21 -6.29
C ASP A 261 -11.94 1.75 -5.70
N ASP A 262 -13.08 1.43 -6.31
CA ASP A 262 -14.42 1.70 -5.76
C ASP A 262 -15.07 0.38 -5.37
N SER A 263 -15.09 0.10 -4.06
CA SER A 263 -15.62 -1.12 -3.47
C SER A 263 -17.01 -0.88 -2.92
N GLN A 264 -17.99 -1.63 -3.41
CA GLN A 264 -19.37 -1.60 -2.97
C GLN A 264 -19.63 -2.77 -2.02
N PHE A 265 -20.21 -2.48 -0.86
CA PHE A 265 -20.57 -3.46 0.16
C PHE A 265 -22.08 -3.55 0.28
N PHE A 266 -22.63 -4.74 0.03
CA PHE A 266 -24.05 -5.05 0.11
C PHE A 266 -24.30 -5.94 1.31
N ASP A 267 -24.93 -5.36 2.35
CA ASP A 267 -25.25 -6.04 3.60
C ASP A 267 -26.20 -7.20 3.39
N GLN A 268 -25.81 -8.37 3.90
CA GLN A 268 -26.61 -9.60 3.84
C GLN A 268 -27.20 -9.99 5.20
N SER A 269 -26.92 -9.25 6.27
CA SER A 269 -27.26 -9.63 7.66
C SER A 269 -28.26 -8.69 8.33
N GLY A 270 -28.66 -7.58 7.65
CA GLY A 270 -29.69 -6.67 8.11
C GLY A 270 -29.22 -5.61 9.13
N LEU A 271 -27.91 -5.34 9.22
CA LEU A 271 -27.37 -4.22 10.02
C LEU A 271 -27.67 -2.85 9.38
N GLN A 272 -28.17 -2.82 8.14
CA GLN A 272 -28.29 -1.60 7.34
C GLN A 272 -26.92 -0.96 7.09
N ALA A 273 -25.99 -1.76 6.57
CA ALA A 273 -24.60 -1.39 6.36
C ALA A 273 -24.21 -1.44 4.86
N ASN A 274 -25.07 -0.89 3.99
CA ASN A 274 -24.70 -0.69 2.58
C ASN A 274 -23.87 0.58 2.45
N PHE A 275 -22.68 0.46 1.87
CA PHE A 275 -21.79 1.59 1.66
C PHE A 275 -20.83 1.35 0.50
N HIS A 276 -20.17 2.40 0.05
CA HIS A 276 -19.06 2.35 -0.88
C HIS A 276 -17.78 2.76 -0.17
N LEU A 277 -16.67 2.15 -0.51
CA LEU A 277 -15.33 2.57 -0.10
C LEU A 277 -14.55 2.93 -1.35
N LEU A 278 -14.25 4.21 -1.53
CA LEU A 278 -13.39 4.71 -2.58
C LEU A 278 -11.98 4.89 -2.04
N GLU A 279 -11.05 4.13 -2.59
CA GLU A 279 -9.62 4.26 -2.33
C GLU A 279 -8.95 4.86 -3.56
N THR A 280 -8.10 5.85 -3.37
CA THR A 280 -7.32 6.45 -4.45
C THR A 280 -5.89 6.66 -4.00
N GLN A 281 -4.95 6.40 -4.89
CA GLN A 281 -3.53 6.63 -4.65
C GLN A 281 -2.87 7.23 -5.88
N ALA A 282 -2.02 8.24 -5.66
CA ALA A 282 -1.10 8.77 -6.65
C ALA A 282 0.33 8.67 -6.11
N THR A 283 1.23 8.06 -6.86
CA THR A 283 2.64 7.94 -6.47
C THR A 283 3.50 8.47 -7.59
N TYR A 284 4.35 9.44 -7.28
CA TYR A 284 5.30 10.02 -8.22
C TYR A 284 6.74 9.76 -7.78
N TYR A 285 7.51 9.12 -8.64
CA TYR A 285 8.92 8.80 -8.46
C TYR A 285 9.78 9.75 -9.27
N LEU A 286 10.50 10.64 -8.60
CA LEU A 286 11.43 11.60 -9.20
C LEU A 286 12.87 11.10 -9.04
N PRO A 287 13.49 10.57 -10.11
CA PRO A 287 14.86 10.11 -10.04
C PRO A 287 15.81 11.30 -9.90
N LEU A 288 16.80 11.16 -9.04
CA LEU A 288 17.90 12.09 -8.84
C LEU A 288 19.22 11.33 -9.07
N THR A 289 20.25 12.03 -9.54
CA THR A 289 21.63 11.50 -9.61
C THR A 289 21.69 10.05 -10.15
N ASN A 290 21.47 9.89 -11.45
CA ASN A 290 21.56 8.60 -12.18
C ASN A 290 20.69 7.46 -11.59
N GLY A 291 19.54 7.80 -10.98
CA GLY A 291 18.60 6.83 -10.43
C GLY A 291 19.04 6.16 -9.11
N MET A 292 20.23 6.46 -8.59
CA MET A 292 20.66 5.96 -7.27
C MET A 292 19.97 6.67 -6.11
N ARG A 293 19.36 7.80 -6.38
CA ARG A 293 18.59 8.60 -5.42
C ARG A 293 17.25 8.91 -6.02
N THR A 294 16.19 8.75 -5.22
CA THR A 294 14.82 8.98 -5.68
C THR A 294 14.05 9.76 -4.62
N LEU A 295 13.36 10.81 -5.04
CA LEU A 295 12.30 11.43 -4.23
C LEU A 295 10.98 10.78 -4.62
N ILE A 296 10.22 10.37 -3.64
CA ILE A 296 8.92 9.74 -3.82
C ILE A 296 7.87 10.59 -3.12
N PHE A 297 6.81 10.91 -3.84
CA PHE A 297 5.65 11.59 -3.31
C PHE A 297 4.46 10.67 -3.47
N ARG A 298 3.78 10.35 -2.38
CA ARG A 298 2.55 9.57 -2.37
C ARG A 298 1.43 10.40 -1.76
N LEU A 299 0.29 10.39 -2.41
CA LEU A 299 -0.97 10.88 -1.89
C LEU A 299 -1.96 9.73 -1.91
N ARG A 300 -2.54 9.39 -0.76
CA ARG A 300 -3.56 8.37 -0.62
C ARG A 300 -4.79 8.95 0.05
N ASN A 301 -5.95 8.55 -0.42
CA ASN A 301 -7.24 8.88 0.18
C ASN A 301 -8.12 7.64 0.22
N GLU A 302 -8.81 7.46 1.32
CA GLU A 302 -9.86 6.47 1.50
C GLU A 302 -11.10 7.18 2.00
N THR A 303 -12.26 6.92 1.39
CA THR A 303 -13.52 7.52 1.82
C THR A 303 -14.65 6.51 1.72
N ALA A 304 -15.30 6.27 2.84
CA ALA A 304 -16.50 5.46 2.91
C ALA A 304 -17.76 6.36 2.77
N PHE A 305 -18.67 5.95 1.91
CA PHE A 305 -19.93 6.64 1.65
C PHE A 305 -21.07 5.71 2.01
N ALA A 306 -21.65 5.86 3.20
CA ALA A 306 -22.86 5.13 3.56
C ALA A 306 -24.05 5.67 2.74
N GLU A 307 -24.97 4.78 2.37
CA GLU A 307 -26.26 5.17 1.80
C GLU A 307 -27.15 5.85 2.87
N ASP A 308 -28.26 6.44 2.47
CA ASP A 308 -29.20 7.07 3.40
C ASP A 308 -29.69 6.08 4.46
N ASN A 309 -29.57 6.43 5.73
CA ASN A 309 -29.90 5.59 6.90
C ASN A 309 -29.07 4.29 7.01
N GLN A 310 -27.94 4.19 6.35
CA GLN A 310 -26.99 3.11 6.49
C GLN A 310 -25.78 3.55 7.31
N VAL A 311 -25.01 2.58 7.79
CA VAL A 311 -23.82 2.81 8.61
C VAL A 311 -22.61 2.13 8.00
N VAL A 312 -21.43 2.69 8.23
CA VAL A 312 -20.16 2.00 7.98
C VAL A 312 -19.76 1.29 9.27
N PRO A 313 -19.65 -0.05 9.28
CA PRO A 313 -19.21 -0.76 10.48
C PRO A 313 -17.79 -0.36 10.86
N PHE A 314 -17.52 -0.16 12.16
CA PHE A 314 -16.24 0.35 12.66
C PHE A 314 -15.04 -0.50 12.21
N TYR A 315 -15.23 -1.80 12.04
CA TYR A 315 -14.19 -2.74 11.61
C TYR A 315 -13.87 -2.67 10.11
N LEU A 316 -14.64 -1.90 9.33
CA LEU A 316 -14.43 -1.59 7.91
C LEU A 316 -14.20 -0.10 7.65
N GLN A 317 -14.20 0.74 8.68
CA GLN A 317 -13.88 2.16 8.53
C GLN A 317 -12.44 2.38 8.06
N PRO A 318 -12.18 3.37 7.22
CA PRO A 318 -10.85 3.89 6.94
C PRO A 318 -10.06 4.19 8.22
N THR A 319 -8.81 3.79 8.24
CA THR A 319 -7.93 3.98 9.38
C THR A 319 -6.65 4.68 9.01
N LEU A 320 -6.02 5.36 9.97
CA LEU A 320 -4.76 6.04 9.81
C LEU A 320 -3.84 5.74 10.99
N GLY A 321 -2.55 5.57 10.69
CA GLY A 321 -1.50 5.19 11.65
C GLY A 321 -1.03 3.76 11.45
N GLY A 322 0.27 3.57 11.57
CA GLY A 322 0.93 2.29 11.40
C GLY A 322 1.99 2.30 10.30
N PRO A 323 2.49 1.13 9.93
CA PRO A 323 3.66 1.06 9.05
C PRO A 323 3.41 1.50 7.61
N ASP A 324 2.15 1.60 7.18
CA ASP A 324 1.79 1.92 5.81
C ASP A 324 1.36 3.39 5.66
N ASP A 325 0.97 4.03 6.78
CA ASP A 325 0.50 5.42 6.85
C ASP A 325 0.78 6.01 8.23
N LEU A 326 1.40 7.17 8.35
CA LEU A 326 1.78 7.80 9.61
C LEU A 326 2.58 6.85 10.52
N ARG A 327 3.79 6.51 10.08
CA ARG A 327 4.69 5.52 10.71
C ARG A 327 5.13 5.88 12.15
N GLY A 328 4.94 7.13 12.57
CA GLY A 328 5.18 7.60 13.93
C GLY A 328 4.02 7.34 14.91
N TYR A 329 2.94 6.72 14.49
CA TYR A 329 1.77 6.45 15.32
C TYR A 329 1.49 4.96 15.46
N ASP A 330 0.74 4.60 16.51
CA ASP A 330 0.20 3.25 16.70
C ASP A 330 -0.59 2.82 15.45
N ARG A 331 -0.59 1.54 15.12
CA ARG A 331 -1.44 1.02 14.06
C ARG A 331 -2.91 1.20 14.41
N TYR A 332 -3.75 1.56 13.41
CA TYR A 332 -5.17 1.84 13.62
C TYR A 332 -5.40 2.95 14.67
N ARG A 333 -4.52 3.95 14.73
CA ARG A 333 -4.60 5.00 15.76
C ARG A 333 -5.82 5.88 15.61
N PHE A 334 -6.23 6.16 14.37
CA PHE A 334 -7.36 7.02 14.06
C PHE A 334 -8.33 6.29 13.13
N TYR A 335 -9.63 6.38 13.44
CA TYR A 335 -10.73 5.82 12.66
C TYR A 335 -11.63 6.96 12.18
N GLY A 336 -12.22 6.82 11.00
CA GLY A 336 -13.20 7.78 10.49
C GLY A 336 -13.87 7.28 9.22
N ASP A 337 -14.87 8.02 8.73
CA ASP A 337 -15.50 7.71 7.44
C ASP A 337 -14.57 7.95 6.25
N GLY A 338 -13.45 8.62 6.49
CA GLY A 338 -12.39 8.73 5.51
C GLY A 338 -11.08 9.19 6.12
N ASN A 339 -10.01 9.01 5.34
CA ASN A 339 -8.68 9.49 5.65
C ASN A 339 -8.00 10.07 4.42
N SER A 340 -7.01 10.90 4.64
CA SER A 340 -6.08 11.36 3.62
C SER A 340 -4.68 11.40 4.20
N VAL A 341 -3.70 10.93 3.44
CA VAL A 341 -2.30 10.95 3.84
C VAL A 341 -1.40 11.34 2.66
N ALA A 342 -0.46 12.22 2.94
CA ALA A 342 0.63 12.58 2.05
C ALA A 342 1.95 12.10 2.63
N THR A 343 2.76 11.44 1.81
CA THR A 343 4.09 10.96 2.17
C THR A 343 5.12 11.59 1.22
N ALA A 344 6.21 12.11 1.77
CA ALA A 344 7.40 12.48 1.02
C ALA A 344 8.57 11.64 1.55
N GLU A 345 9.22 10.89 0.66
CA GLU A 345 10.31 9.98 1.04
C GLU A 345 11.51 10.17 0.11
N TYR A 346 12.67 10.44 0.69
CA TYR A 346 13.94 10.45 -0.01
C TYR A 346 14.67 9.13 0.20
N ARG A 347 14.91 8.40 -0.89
CA ARG A 347 15.61 7.13 -0.90
C ARG A 347 16.98 7.27 -1.56
N TRP A 348 17.95 6.55 -1.02
CA TRP A 348 19.24 6.39 -1.67
C TRP A 348 19.74 4.94 -1.59
N SER A 349 20.11 4.40 -2.71
CA SER A 349 20.68 3.06 -2.82
C SER A 349 22.13 3.09 -2.34
N VAL A 350 22.39 2.35 -1.27
CA VAL A 350 23.73 2.14 -0.74
C VAL A 350 24.44 1.04 -1.54
N SER A 351 23.67 0.03 -1.96
CA SER A 351 24.07 -1.05 -2.86
C SER A 351 22.87 -1.48 -3.70
N GLN A 352 23.02 -2.50 -4.55
CA GLN A 352 21.90 -3.05 -5.34
C GLN A 352 20.82 -3.67 -4.47
N THR A 353 21.15 -4.09 -3.26
CA THR A 353 20.27 -4.80 -2.33
C THR A 353 19.87 -3.98 -1.12
N LEU A 354 20.61 -2.92 -0.79
CA LEU A 354 20.37 -2.08 0.38
C LEU A 354 20.04 -0.65 -0.02
N GLU A 355 18.90 -0.19 0.45
CA GLU A 355 18.45 1.18 0.29
C GLU A 355 18.12 1.79 1.65
N MET A 356 18.48 3.04 1.86
CA MET A 356 18.12 3.83 3.03
C MET A 356 17.08 4.89 2.64
N ALA A 357 16.27 5.31 3.61
CA ALA A 357 15.27 6.34 3.39
C ALA A 357 15.17 7.31 4.57
N VAL A 358 14.78 8.53 4.25
CA VAL A 358 14.26 9.53 5.19
C VAL A 358 12.88 9.92 4.71
N PHE A 359 11.91 10.01 5.60
CA PHE A 359 10.55 10.31 5.23
C PHE A 359 9.89 11.34 6.17
N GLY A 360 8.88 12.01 5.64
CA GLY A 360 7.92 12.82 6.37
C GLY A 360 6.51 12.52 5.87
N GLU A 361 5.57 12.43 6.78
CA GLU A 361 4.17 12.09 6.49
C GLU A 361 3.24 13.06 7.19
N GLY A 362 2.10 13.31 6.57
CA GLY A 362 1.04 14.11 7.16
C GLY A 362 -0.32 13.60 6.69
N GLY A 363 -1.24 13.43 7.62
CA GLY A 363 -2.57 12.93 7.30
C GLY A 363 -3.61 13.30 8.34
N ASN A 364 -4.86 13.10 7.99
CA ASN A 364 -6.00 13.27 8.89
C ASN A 364 -7.10 12.25 8.60
N VAL A 365 -7.97 12.04 9.57
CA VAL A 365 -9.24 11.34 9.38
C VAL A 365 -10.41 12.32 9.49
N TYR A 366 -11.51 12.01 8.83
CA TYR A 366 -12.73 12.82 8.86
C TYR A 366 -13.98 11.93 8.98
N GLN A 367 -15.02 12.48 9.62
CA GLN A 367 -16.27 11.76 9.94
C GLN A 367 -17.37 11.95 8.88
N ARG A 368 -17.12 12.69 7.82
CA ARG A 368 -18.10 12.93 6.74
C ARG A 368 -17.38 13.09 5.41
N PRO A 369 -17.84 12.40 4.36
CA PRO A 369 -17.38 12.65 3.01
C PRO A 369 -17.53 14.14 2.65
N GLY A 370 -16.51 14.73 2.02
CA GLY A 370 -16.49 16.14 1.64
C GLY A 370 -15.83 17.08 2.64
N LEU A 371 -15.44 16.58 3.82
CA LEU A 371 -14.59 17.33 4.77
C LEU A 371 -13.09 17.10 4.53
N ILE A 372 -12.72 16.67 3.32
CA ILE A 372 -11.32 16.57 2.94
C ILE A 372 -10.66 17.94 3.15
N GLY A 373 -9.74 18.03 4.07
CA GLY A 373 -9.10 19.30 4.42
C GLY A 373 -7.82 19.10 5.20
N PHE A 374 -7.05 20.18 5.31
CA PHE A 374 -5.79 20.19 6.07
C PHE A 374 -5.98 20.60 7.55
N ARG A 375 -7.20 20.49 8.08
CA ARG A 375 -7.45 20.68 9.51
C ARG A 375 -7.09 19.41 10.26
N ASP A 376 -6.56 19.57 11.46
CA ASP A 376 -6.22 18.46 12.37
C ASP A 376 -5.24 17.44 11.77
N VAL A 377 -4.35 17.92 10.89
CA VAL A 377 -3.31 17.09 10.29
C VAL A 377 -2.35 16.61 11.38
N ARG A 378 -2.22 15.30 11.46
CA ARG A 378 -1.21 14.60 12.27
C ARG A 378 0.01 14.39 11.40
N GLY A 379 1.19 14.72 11.92
CA GLY A 379 2.44 14.58 11.17
C GLY A 379 3.44 13.73 11.91
N ASP A 380 4.28 13.08 11.14
CA ASP A 380 5.45 12.35 11.63
C ASP A 380 6.62 12.43 10.66
N GLY A 381 7.74 11.87 11.06
CA GLY A 381 8.91 11.72 10.21
C GLY A 381 9.83 10.64 10.76
N GLY A 382 10.75 10.19 9.93
CA GLY A 382 11.61 9.10 10.35
C GLY A 382 12.64 8.69 9.32
N VAL A 383 13.27 7.56 9.63
CA VAL A 383 14.30 6.93 8.81
C VAL A 383 13.97 5.46 8.59
N GLY A 384 14.48 4.89 7.51
CA GLY A 384 14.24 3.50 7.22
C GLY A 384 15.34 2.84 6.41
N PHE A 385 15.36 1.50 6.49
CA PHE A 385 16.21 0.62 5.72
C PHE A 385 15.34 -0.32 4.91
N ARG A 386 15.74 -0.58 3.66
CA ARG A 386 15.06 -1.50 2.76
C ARG A 386 16.04 -2.52 2.24
N ILE A 387 15.63 -3.79 2.28
CA ILE A 387 16.29 -4.86 1.55
C ILE A 387 15.49 -5.12 0.29
N LYS A 388 16.16 -5.07 -0.85
CA LYS A 388 15.54 -5.14 -2.18
C LYS A 388 15.99 -6.40 -2.92
N ASN A 389 15.09 -6.93 -3.73
CA ASN A 389 15.40 -7.85 -4.79
C ASN A 389 15.02 -7.18 -6.12
N LYS A 390 16.02 -6.87 -6.94
CA LYS A 390 15.86 -6.01 -8.13
C LYS A 390 15.21 -4.66 -7.72
N GLN A 391 14.01 -4.37 -8.19
CA GLN A 391 13.28 -3.13 -7.84
C GLN A 391 12.27 -3.30 -6.72
N ALA A 392 11.97 -4.53 -6.32
CA ALA A 392 10.99 -4.81 -5.27
C ALA A 392 11.63 -4.72 -3.88
N THR A 393 10.97 -4.05 -2.96
CA THR A 393 11.32 -4.09 -1.53
C THR A 393 10.81 -5.41 -0.95
N VAL A 394 11.73 -6.25 -0.49
CA VAL A 394 11.41 -7.52 0.15
C VAL A 394 11.13 -7.32 1.64
N MET A 395 11.90 -6.43 2.26
CA MET A 395 11.82 -6.17 3.69
C MET A 395 12.19 -4.73 3.99
N ARG A 396 11.51 -4.12 4.93
CA ARG A 396 11.85 -2.79 5.45
C ARG A 396 11.85 -2.75 6.97
N LEU A 397 12.71 -1.91 7.50
CA LEU A 397 12.77 -1.51 8.90
C LEU A 397 12.63 0.01 8.94
N ASP A 398 11.55 0.51 9.51
CA ASP A 398 11.30 1.94 9.65
C ASP A 398 11.28 2.34 11.12
N VAL A 399 11.82 3.51 11.44
CA VAL A 399 11.72 4.18 12.73
C VAL A 399 11.00 5.50 12.49
N GLY A 400 9.76 5.59 12.96
CA GLY A 400 8.91 6.77 12.88
C GLY A 400 8.80 7.48 14.22
N VAL A 401 8.78 8.80 14.19
CA VAL A 401 8.69 9.66 15.37
C VAL A 401 7.54 10.64 15.20
N SER A 402 6.67 10.71 16.19
CA SER A 402 5.53 11.62 16.25
C SER A 402 5.41 12.25 17.65
N PRO A 403 4.50 13.21 17.87
CA PRO A 403 4.17 13.68 19.22
C PRO A 403 3.68 12.60 20.19
N GLU A 404 3.19 11.45 19.66
CA GLU A 404 2.74 10.32 20.49
C GLU A 404 3.85 9.33 20.85
N GLY A 405 5.05 9.46 20.28
CA GLY A 405 6.20 8.62 20.61
C GLY A 405 7.02 8.16 19.40
N VAL A 406 7.83 7.13 19.67
CA VAL A 406 8.70 6.49 18.67
C VAL A 406 8.17 5.10 18.38
N HIS A 407 8.04 4.75 17.11
CA HIS A 407 7.60 3.45 16.66
C HIS A 407 8.64 2.81 15.73
N VAL A 408 8.83 1.52 15.87
CA VAL A 408 9.75 0.73 15.04
C VAL A 408 8.93 -0.34 14.32
N TRP A 409 9.01 -0.32 13.00
CA TRP A 409 8.27 -1.24 12.14
C TRP A 409 9.20 -2.15 11.35
N PHE A 410 8.94 -3.43 11.43
CA PHE A 410 9.59 -4.45 10.61
C PHE A 410 8.53 -5.09 9.71
N VAL A 411 8.66 -4.92 8.41
CA VAL A 411 7.60 -5.27 7.45
C VAL A 411 8.20 -5.90 6.19
N PHE A 412 7.46 -6.81 5.58
CA PHE A 412 7.82 -7.50 4.34
C PHE A 412 7.08 -6.94 3.13
N ASN A 413 7.04 -5.63 2.96
CA ASN A 413 6.47 -4.95 1.80
C ASN A 413 7.08 -3.56 1.61
N ASP A 414 6.67 -2.85 0.55
CA ASP A 414 6.96 -1.43 0.37
C ASP A 414 5.78 -0.56 0.85
N VAL A 415 6.07 0.60 1.45
CA VAL A 415 5.06 1.61 1.83
C VAL A 415 4.33 2.18 0.62
N VAL A 416 5.07 2.40 -0.45
CA VAL A 416 4.57 3.03 -1.69
C VAL A 416 4.13 1.99 -2.73
N GLY A 417 3.95 0.75 -2.30
CA GLY A 417 3.41 -0.31 -3.15
C GLY A 417 2.00 -0.02 -3.63
N LYS A 418 1.51 -0.84 -4.54
CA LYS A 418 0.12 -0.79 -5.02
C LYS A 418 -0.84 -0.85 -3.85
N LEU A 419 -2.02 -0.25 -3.99
CA LEU A 419 -3.11 -0.40 -3.03
C LEU A 419 -3.28 -1.89 -2.73
N SER A 420 -3.13 -2.26 -1.48
CA SER A 420 -3.46 -3.63 -1.08
C SER A 420 -4.97 -3.77 -1.21
N ARG A 421 -5.43 -4.78 -1.93
CA ARG A 421 -6.84 -5.14 -1.86
C ARG A 421 -7.22 -5.29 -0.39
N ILE A 422 -8.37 -4.79 0.01
CA ILE A 422 -8.81 -4.71 1.42
C ILE A 422 -8.76 -6.07 2.13
N PHE A 423 -8.62 -7.14 1.35
CA PHE A 423 -8.62 -8.53 1.83
C PHE A 423 -7.54 -9.37 1.15
#